data_58fd25f0f91d93cd1cf5151cf38e1146
#
_entry.id   58fd25f0f91d93cd1cf5151cf38e1146
#
_cell.length_a   1.000
_cell.length_b   1.000
_cell.length_c   1.000
_cell.angle_alpha   90.00
_cell.angle_beta   90.00
_cell.angle_gamma   90.00
#
_symmetry.space_group_name_H-M   'P 1'
#
loop_
_entity.id
_entity.type
_entity.pdbx_description
1 polymer ?
#
loop_
_entity_poly.entity_id
_entity_poly.type
_entity_poly.pdbx_seq_one_letter_code
_entity_poly.pdbx_strand_id
1 'polypeptide(L)'
;MGARIGLKDVALRAGVSVPTASRVLSGVQRNVDPELALRVRNACDELGYRVNAAARALRIQSTDSLALVVPAIANAYFAELVSAYSRHLDLQGKRLVTIDTGESPETEQRQLGTMDRVLVDAVLVVPAAFERSGAAITELARSNRVVQVDRRARDVEAPSVRLDNAAGVRLLVDHLRSRGRRSILMVDAQEDSSSSIERTAAFRALAGPDDRVLEMPNFTVASGIDAAKLLLASPGDTDAIICTADTVALGLLTALQHAGKRVPSEYAITSFDGTYISDTAAPGLTTLGSTAERMVEASLSLLDGDSGDVVLKPELVVRGSSG
;
A
#
# COMPACT_ATOMS: atom_id res chain seq x y z
N MET A 1 -0.45 -29.08 -34.49
CA MET A 1 0.27 -28.52 -33.32
C MET A 1 1.70 -28.22 -33.79
N GLY A 2 2.06 -26.95 -34.01
CA GLY A 2 3.40 -26.56 -34.40
C GLY A 2 4.41 -26.86 -33.31
N ALA A 3 5.57 -27.39 -33.62
CA ALA A 3 6.66 -27.63 -32.69
C ALA A 3 7.02 -26.30 -31.99
N ARG A 4 7.05 -26.28 -30.67
CA ARG A 4 7.39 -25.07 -29.87
C ARG A 4 8.88 -24.78 -30.08
N ILE A 5 9.19 -23.66 -30.75
CA ILE A 5 10.56 -23.23 -30.99
C ILE A 5 11.30 -23.10 -29.64
N GLY A 6 12.44 -23.77 -29.53
CA GLY A 6 13.25 -23.82 -28.33
C GLY A 6 14.61 -23.13 -28.48
N LEU A 7 15.34 -23.01 -27.37
CA LEU A 7 16.68 -22.43 -27.35
C LEU A 7 17.67 -23.18 -28.28
N LYS A 8 17.45 -24.47 -28.50
CA LYS A 8 18.23 -25.30 -29.44
C LYS A 8 18.09 -24.81 -30.89
N ASP A 9 16.88 -24.43 -31.29
CA ASP A 9 16.60 -23.94 -32.62
C ASP A 9 17.25 -22.58 -32.87
N VAL A 10 17.20 -21.69 -31.83
CA VAL A 10 17.92 -20.41 -31.88
C VAL A 10 19.43 -20.60 -32.00
N ALA A 11 20.02 -21.49 -31.19
CA ALA A 11 21.46 -21.79 -31.26
C ALA A 11 21.88 -22.31 -32.64
N LEU A 12 21.09 -23.23 -33.20
CA LEU A 12 21.31 -23.77 -34.54
C LEU A 12 21.22 -22.68 -35.61
N ARG A 13 20.19 -21.84 -35.57
CA ARG A 13 19.95 -20.74 -36.52
C ARG A 13 21.02 -19.66 -36.42
N ALA A 14 21.53 -19.36 -35.22
CA ALA A 14 22.61 -18.41 -34.99
C ALA A 14 24.00 -18.97 -35.28
N GLY A 15 24.16 -20.29 -35.48
CA GLY A 15 25.44 -20.96 -35.64
C GLY A 15 26.34 -20.89 -34.42
N VAL A 16 25.75 -21.06 -33.20
CA VAL A 16 26.46 -21.04 -31.95
C VAL A 16 26.06 -22.24 -31.07
N SER A 17 26.82 -22.52 -30.01
CA SER A 17 26.44 -23.55 -29.05
C SER A 17 25.21 -23.10 -28.19
N VAL A 18 24.41 -24.05 -27.73
CA VAL A 18 23.27 -23.77 -26.81
C VAL A 18 23.71 -22.99 -25.55
N PRO A 19 24.86 -23.31 -24.91
CA PRO A 19 25.38 -22.50 -23.79
C PRO A 19 25.70 -21.06 -24.20
N THR A 20 26.21 -20.83 -25.43
CA THR A 20 26.49 -19.48 -25.94
C THR A 20 25.21 -18.71 -26.19
N ALA A 21 24.23 -19.29 -26.90
CA ALA A 21 22.91 -18.69 -27.07
C ALA A 21 22.26 -18.36 -25.75
N SER A 22 22.30 -19.28 -24.79
CA SER A 22 21.78 -19.09 -23.43
C SER A 22 22.46 -17.93 -22.69
N ARG A 23 23.77 -17.77 -22.84
CA ARG A 23 24.56 -16.71 -22.18
C ARG A 23 24.21 -15.33 -22.77
N VAL A 24 24.09 -15.23 -24.08
CA VAL A 24 23.64 -14.00 -24.75
C VAL A 24 22.26 -13.57 -24.27
N LEU A 25 21.32 -14.50 -24.24
CA LEU A 25 19.92 -14.23 -23.91
C LEU A 25 19.67 -13.99 -22.40
N SER A 26 20.61 -14.39 -21.55
CA SER A 26 20.51 -14.12 -20.10
C SER A 26 21.04 -12.75 -19.68
N GLY A 27 21.56 -11.94 -20.60
CA GLY A 27 22.12 -10.61 -20.27
C GLY A 27 23.49 -10.65 -19.60
N VAL A 28 24.08 -11.83 -19.37
CA VAL A 28 25.44 -11.97 -18.83
C VAL A 28 26.45 -11.68 -19.94
N GLN A 29 26.75 -10.40 -20.16
CA GLN A 29 27.64 -9.92 -21.23
C GLN A 29 29.13 -10.13 -20.96
N ARG A 30 29.55 -10.77 -19.86
CA ARG A 30 30.97 -11.06 -19.64
C ARG A 30 31.44 -12.10 -20.66
N ASN A 31 32.32 -11.68 -21.59
CA ASN A 31 33.03 -12.49 -22.57
C ASN A 31 32.18 -13.11 -23.72
N VAL A 32 31.19 -12.42 -24.25
CA VAL A 32 30.56 -12.80 -25.52
C VAL A 32 30.89 -11.76 -26.57
N ASP A 33 31.44 -12.23 -27.71
CA ASP A 33 31.71 -11.42 -28.86
C ASP A 33 30.42 -10.67 -29.32
N PRO A 34 30.45 -9.34 -29.52
CA PRO A 34 29.30 -8.55 -29.92
C PRO A 34 28.63 -9.07 -31.22
N GLU A 35 29.42 -9.59 -32.14
CA GLU A 35 28.92 -10.15 -33.39
C GLU A 35 28.14 -11.45 -33.20
N LEU A 36 28.62 -12.33 -32.31
CA LEU A 36 27.88 -13.53 -31.88
C LEU A 36 26.59 -13.16 -31.14
N ALA A 37 26.62 -12.13 -30.31
CA ALA A 37 25.44 -11.67 -29.61
C ALA A 37 24.37 -11.12 -30.56
N LEU A 38 24.78 -10.38 -31.60
CA LEU A 38 23.87 -9.87 -32.62
C LEU A 38 23.23 -11.03 -33.42
N ARG A 39 24.03 -12.03 -33.85
CA ARG A 39 23.52 -13.22 -34.56
C ARG A 39 22.46 -13.97 -33.75
N VAL A 40 22.65 -14.12 -32.44
CA VAL A 40 21.68 -14.78 -31.55
C VAL A 40 20.38 -13.97 -31.44
N ARG A 41 20.46 -12.64 -31.31
CA ARG A 41 19.28 -11.77 -31.27
C ARG A 41 18.49 -11.83 -32.58
N ASN A 42 19.16 -11.71 -33.72
CA ASN A 42 18.53 -11.82 -35.04
C ASN A 42 17.84 -13.18 -35.22
N ALA A 43 18.48 -14.27 -34.77
CA ALA A 43 17.88 -15.60 -34.84
C ALA A 43 16.62 -15.71 -33.95
N CYS A 44 16.58 -15.04 -32.77
CA CYS A 44 15.40 -14.98 -31.94
C CYS A 44 14.25 -14.25 -32.64
N ASP A 45 14.54 -13.10 -33.26
CA ASP A 45 13.53 -12.30 -33.95
C ASP A 45 12.97 -13.03 -35.17
N GLU A 46 13.84 -13.66 -36.00
CA GLU A 46 13.44 -14.45 -37.14
C GLU A 46 12.57 -15.66 -36.80
N LEU A 47 12.87 -16.34 -35.66
CA LEU A 47 12.15 -17.51 -35.23
C LEU A 47 10.93 -17.16 -34.33
N GLY A 48 10.75 -15.90 -33.96
CA GLY A 48 9.74 -15.49 -32.97
C GLY A 48 9.99 -16.11 -31.60
N TYR A 49 11.25 -16.47 -31.29
CA TYR A 49 11.60 -17.07 -30.01
C TYR A 49 11.57 -16.04 -28.89
N ARG A 50 10.77 -16.30 -27.86
CA ARG A 50 10.81 -15.53 -26.62
C ARG A 50 11.44 -16.36 -25.52
N VAL A 51 12.38 -15.75 -24.79
CA VAL A 51 13.00 -16.40 -23.63
C VAL A 51 11.90 -16.83 -22.67
N ASN A 52 11.91 -18.11 -22.30
CA ASN A 52 10.98 -18.60 -21.27
C ASN A 52 11.39 -17.98 -19.92
N ALA A 53 10.60 -17.01 -19.45
CA ALA A 53 10.84 -16.29 -18.22
C ALA A 53 10.94 -17.24 -17.01
N ALA A 54 10.11 -18.28 -16.95
CA ALA A 54 10.14 -19.27 -15.87
C ALA A 54 11.45 -20.09 -15.88
N ALA A 55 11.93 -20.53 -17.05
CA ALA A 55 13.19 -21.25 -17.17
C ALA A 55 14.40 -20.34 -16.86
N ARG A 56 14.30 -19.04 -17.18
CA ARG A 56 15.31 -18.04 -16.80
C ARG A 56 15.29 -17.83 -15.28
N ALA A 57 14.13 -17.63 -14.69
CA ALA A 57 13.96 -17.40 -13.26
C ALA A 57 14.52 -18.57 -12.43
N LEU A 58 14.20 -19.81 -12.79
CA LEU A 58 14.76 -21.01 -12.14
C LEU A 58 16.29 -21.05 -12.17
N ARG A 59 16.91 -20.58 -13.28
CA ARG A 59 18.36 -20.62 -13.43
C ARG A 59 19.07 -19.51 -12.68
N ILE A 60 18.50 -18.29 -12.66
CA ILE A 60 19.10 -17.12 -11.99
C ILE A 60 18.56 -16.95 -10.56
N GLN A 61 17.62 -17.78 -10.16
CA GLN A 61 16.91 -17.71 -8.85
C GLN A 61 16.29 -16.33 -8.57
N SER A 62 15.83 -15.65 -9.61
CA SER A 62 15.12 -14.38 -9.54
C SER A 62 14.03 -14.31 -10.62
N THR A 63 12.88 -13.80 -10.25
CA THR A 63 11.74 -13.58 -11.13
C THR A 63 11.68 -12.15 -11.66
N ASP A 64 12.53 -11.26 -11.13
CA ASP A 64 12.46 -9.81 -11.31
C ASP A 64 11.05 -9.27 -10.98
N SER A 65 10.39 -9.86 -9.97
CA SER A 65 9.01 -9.54 -9.60
C SER A 65 8.85 -9.47 -8.07
N LEU A 66 8.11 -8.47 -7.59
CA LEU A 66 7.69 -8.36 -6.21
C LEU A 66 6.17 -8.45 -6.14
N ALA A 67 5.62 -9.08 -5.10
CA ALA A 67 4.20 -9.01 -4.81
C ALA A 67 3.92 -7.88 -3.82
N LEU A 68 2.80 -7.17 -4.02
CA LEU A 68 2.21 -6.26 -3.04
C LEU A 68 0.77 -6.72 -2.78
N VAL A 69 0.54 -7.17 -1.56
CA VAL A 69 -0.78 -7.62 -1.09
C VAL A 69 -1.40 -6.48 -0.32
N VAL A 70 -2.56 -6.01 -0.75
CA VAL A 70 -3.29 -4.88 -0.16
C VAL A 70 -4.70 -5.30 0.25
N PRO A 71 -5.27 -4.69 1.31
CA PRO A 71 -6.62 -5.05 1.77
C PRO A 71 -7.72 -4.57 0.82
N ALA A 72 -7.57 -3.40 0.19
CA ALA A 72 -8.60 -2.83 -0.68
C ALA A 72 -8.00 -1.86 -1.71
N ILE A 73 -7.83 -2.29 -2.96
CA ILE A 73 -7.28 -1.42 -4.02
C ILE A 73 -8.22 -0.26 -4.37
N ALA A 74 -9.51 -0.37 -4.03
CA ALA A 74 -10.48 0.71 -4.22
C ALA A 74 -10.27 1.89 -3.25
N ASN A 75 -9.52 1.71 -2.17
CA ASN A 75 -9.12 2.80 -1.30
C ASN A 75 -7.99 3.60 -1.96
N ALA A 76 -8.18 4.92 -2.08
CA ALA A 76 -7.24 5.82 -2.75
C ALA A 76 -5.80 5.73 -2.21
N TYR A 77 -5.64 5.54 -0.89
CA TYR A 77 -4.33 5.37 -0.26
C TYR A 77 -3.58 4.15 -0.80
N PHE A 78 -4.24 2.98 -0.87
CA PHE A 78 -3.60 1.78 -1.40
C PHE A 78 -3.39 1.85 -2.91
N ALA A 79 -4.27 2.54 -3.65
CA ALA A 79 -4.06 2.78 -5.09
C ALA A 79 -2.82 3.66 -5.34
N GLU A 80 -2.61 4.70 -4.55
CA GLU A 80 -1.40 5.53 -4.62
C GLU A 80 -0.15 4.75 -4.21
N LEU A 81 -0.24 3.91 -3.18
CA LEU A 81 0.86 3.05 -2.75
C LEU A 81 1.26 2.05 -3.85
N VAL A 82 0.28 1.38 -4.49
CA VAL A 82 0.51 0.51 -5.65
C VAL A 82 1.19 1.28 -6.78
N SER A 83 0.73 2.49 -7.08
CA SER A 83 1.32 3.33 -8.13
C SER A 83 2.77 3.73 -7.80
N ALA A 84 3.07 4.05 -6.55
CA ALA A 84 4.41 4.39 -6.11
C ALA A 84 5.36 3.19 -6.24
N TYR A 85 4.98 2.00 -5.75
CA TYR A 85 5.76 0.77 -5.95
C TYR A 85 5.97 0.44 -7.43
N SER A 86 4.93 0.55 -8.25
CA SER A 86 5.03 0.27 -9.69
C SER A 86 6.09 1.15 -10.35
N ARG A 87 6.08 2.46 -10.07
CA ARG A 87 7.09 3.39 -10.62
C ARG A 87 8.51 3.06 -10.18
N HIS A 88 8.71 2.79 -8.86
CA HIS A 88 10.04 2.46 -8.34
C HIS A 88 10.60 1.16 -8.92
N LEU A 89 9.77 0.13 -9.04
CA LEU A 89 10.18 -1.15 -9.56
C LEU A 89 10.43 -1.12 -11.08
N ASP A 90 9.64 -0.35 -11.83
CA ASP A 90 9.85 -0.16 -13.28
C ASP A 90 11.20 0.47 -13.59
N LEU A 91 11.62 1.47 -12.81
CA LEU A 91 12.96 2.07 -12.90
C LEU A 91 14.10 1.05 -12.66
N GLN A 92 13.84 -0.03 -11.92
CA GLN A 92 14.77 -1.12 -11.65
C GLN A 92 14.63 -2.28 -12.65
N GLY A 93 13.73 -2.19 -13.63
CA GLY A 93 13.41 -3.28 -14.55
C GLY A 93 12.67 -4.45 -13.89
N LYS A 94 12.10 -4.23 -12.73
CA LYS A 94 11.32 -5.23 -11.98
C LYS A 94 9.82 -5.02 -12.20
N ARG A 95 9.02 -6.04 -11.88
CA ARG A 95 7.56 -6.02 -12.03
C ARG A 95 6.88 -6.06 -10.68
N LEU A 96 5.75 -5.36 -10.57
CA LEU A 96 4.84 -5.46 -9.44
C LEU A 96 3.69 -6.42 -9.77
N VAL A 97 3.44 -7.37 -8.87
CA VAL A 97 2.23 -8.21 -8.87
C VAL A 97 1.37 -7.72 -7.71
N THR A 98 0.22 -7.12 -8.02
CA THR A 98 -0.70 -6.61 -6.99
C THR A 98 -1.81 -7.61 -6.73
N ILE A 99 -2.10 -7.84 -5.44
CA ILE A 99 -3.16 -8.73 -4.98
C ILE A 99 -4.06 -7.97 -4.02
N ASP A 100 -5.35 -7.93 -4.35
CA ASP A 100 -6.41 -7.37 -3.51
C ASP A 100 -7.05 -8.49 -2.68
N THR A 101 -7.09 -8.35 -1.37
CA THR A 101 -7.68 -9.35 -0.47
C THR A 101 -9.13 -9.05 -0.11
N GLY A 102 -9.66 -7.88 -0.51
CA GLY A 102 -11.03 -7.46 -0.20
C GLY A 102 -11.28 -7.31 1.31
N GLU A 103 -10.28 -6.88 2.07
CA GLU A 103 -10.32 -6.76 3.54
C GLU A 103 -10.63 -8.10 4.26
N SER A 104 -10.42 -9.24 3.58
CA SER A 104 -10.70 -10.57 4.11
C SER A 104 -9.41 -11.30 4.51
N PRO A 105 -9.20 -11.58 5.81
CA PRO A 105 -8.07 -12.39 6.28
C PRO A 105 -8.08 -13.82 5.70
N GLU A 106 -9.25 -14.39 5.40
CA GLU A 106 -9.37 -15.69 4.78
C GLU A 106 -8.88 -15.68 3.33
N THR A 107 -9.20 -14.60 2.60
CA THR A 107 -8.69 -14.39 1.25
C THR A 107 -7.19 -14.14 1.27
N GLU A 108 -6.70 -13.32 2.22
CA GLU A 108 -5.28 -13.07 2.43
C GLU A 108 -4.55 -14.39 2.68
N GLN A 109 -4.98 -15.19 3.65
CA GLN A 109 -4.37 -16.48 3.96
C GLN A 109 -4.29 -17.40 2.73
N ARG A 110 -5.38 -17.49 1.96
CA ARG A 110 -5.42 -18.31 0.73
C ARG A 110 -4.43 -17.80 -0.31
N GLN A 111 -4.35 -16.48 -0.53
CA GLN A 111 -3.44 -15.87 -1.51
C GLN A 111 -1.99 -16.02 -1.09
N LEU A 112 -1.66 -15.73 0.18
CA LEU A 112 -0.30 -15.88 0.71
C LEU A 112 0.16 -17.36 0.64
N GLY A 113 -0.73 -18.31 0.90
CA GLY A 113 -0.43 -19.75 0.82
C GLY A 113 -0.11 -20.27 -0.58
N THR A 114 -0.39 -19.49 -1.63
CA THR A 114 -0.04 -19.83 -3.03
C THR A 114 1.26 -19.18 -3.50
N MET A 115 1.86 -18.31 -2.69
CA MET A 115 3.08 -17.60 -3.04
C MET A 115 4.32 -18.40 -2.69
N ASP A 116 5.19 -18.54 -3.64
CA ASP A 116 6.52 -19.10 -3.45
C ASP A 116 7.57 -18.29 -4.23
N ARG A 117 8.86 -18.59 -3.99
CA ARG A 117 9.99 -17.92 -4.66
C ARG A 117 10.08 -18.19 -6.17
N VAL A 118 9.28 -19.09 -6.68
CA VAL A 118 9.17 -19.34 -8.12
C VAL A 118 8.32 -18.27 -8.80
N LEU A 119 7.40 -17.65 -8.05
CA LEU A 119 6.48 -16.64 -8.55
C LEU A 119 7.00 -15.21 -8.34
N VAL A 120 7.57 -14.90 -7.16
CA VAL A 120 8.03 -13.57 -6.80
C VAL A 120 9.29 -13.64 -5.94
N ASP A 121 10.14 -12.63 -6.02
CA ASP A 121 11.40 -12.56 -5.26
C ASP A 121 11.22 -12.13 -3.81
N ALA A 122 10.15 -11.36 -3.54
CA ALA A 122 9.76 -10.92 -2.21
C ALA A 122 8.27 -10.53 -2.17
N VAL A 123 7.71 -10.46 -0.97
CA VAL A 123 6.32 -10.08 -0.73
C VAL A 123 6.26 -8.90 0.23
N LEU A 124 5.59 -7.85 -0.22
CA LEU A 124 5.18 -6.72 0.59
C LEU A 124 3.72 -6.96 0.97
N VAL A 125 3.39 -6.95 2.24
CA VAL A 125 2.03 -7.23 2.70
C VAL A 125 1.51 -6.11 3.58
N VAL A 126 0.33 -5.59 3.24
CA VAL A 126 -0.47 -4.76 4.14
C VAL A 126 -1.45 -5.71 4.82
N PRO A 127 -1.23 -6.12 6.09
CA PRO A 127 -2.09 -7.10 6.75
C PRO A 127 -3.56 -6.68 6.77
N ALA A 128 -4.45 -7.59 6.39
CA ALA A 128 -5.89 -7.35 6.40
C ALA A 128 -6.42 -7.23 7.83
N ALA A 129 -5.86 -8.00 8.79
CA ALA A 129 -6.27 -8.00 10.18
C ALA A 129 -5.08 -8.12 11.14
N PHE A 130 -5.13 -7.38 12.26
CA PHE A 130 -4.07 -7.40 13.27
C PHE A 130 -3.96 -8.78 13.96
N GLU A 131 -5.10 -9.32 14.38
CA GLU A 131 -5.15 -10.59 15.13
C GLU A 131 -5.04 -11.82 14.23
N ARG A 132 -5.60 -11.77 13.01
CA ARG A 132 -5.82 -12.98 12.21
C ARG A 132 -4.80 -13.20 11.08
N SER A 133 -4.09 -12.16 10.63
CA SER A 133 -3.13 -12.26 9.53
C SER A 133 -1.79 -12.90 9.93
N GLY A 134 -1.44 -12.90 11.23
CA GLY A 134 -0.12 -13.24 11.72
C GLY A 134 0.39 -14.63 11.31
N ALA A 135 -0.47 -15.65 11.43
CA ALA A 135 -0.09 -17.03 11.11
C ALA A 135 0.28 -17.22 9.62
N ALA A 136 -0.50 -16.63 8.71
CA ALA A 136 -0.27 -16.73 7.27
C ALA A 136 1.02 -16.00 6.85
N ILE A 137 1.27 -14.81 7.42
CA ILE A 137 2.47 -14.02 7.14
C ILE A 137 3.72 -14.72 7.69
N THR A 138 3.64 -15.27 8.90
CA THR A 138 4.74 -16.05 9.50
C THR A 138 5.10 -17.28 8.68
N GLU A 139 4.10 -18.01 8.19
CA GLU A 139 4.34 -19.18 7.32
C GLU A 139 5.00 -18.76 6.00
N LEU A 140 4.52 -17.69 5.36
CA LEU A 140 5.12 -17.15 4.15
C LEU A 140 6.58 -16.71 4.37
N ALA A 141 6.88 -16.09 5.51
CA ALA A 141 8.22 -15.58 5.83
C ALA A 141 9.27 -16.71 5.99
N ARG A 142 8.87 -17.97 6.20
CA ARG A 142 9.80 -19.11 6.24
C ARG A 142 10.45 -19.39 4.88
N SER A 143 9.78 -19.09 3.80
CA SER A 143 10.24 -19.38 2.44
C SER A 143 10.46 -18.13 1.59
N ASN A 144 9.96 -16.96 1.98
CA ASN A 144 10.04 -15.72 1.23
C ASN A 144 10.63 -14.60 2.07
N ARG A 145 11.18 -13.57 1.40
CA ARG A 145 11.45 -12.29 2.04
C ARG A 145 10.13 -11.53 2.14
N VAL A 146 9.76 -11.14 3.35
CA VAL A 146 8.47 -10.48 3.62
C VAL A 146 8.74 -9.19 4.39
N VAL A 147 8.06 -8.11 3.99
CA VAL A 147 7.99 -6.85 4.75
C VAL A 147 6.52 -6.48 4.92
N GLN A 148 6.12 -6.15 6.14
CA GLN A 148 4.81 -5.60 6.43
C GLN A 148 4.83 -4.09 6.15
N VAL A 149 3.81 -3.58 5.47
CA VAL A 149 3.73 -2.18 5.05
C VAL A 149 2.45 -1.55 5.59
N ASP A 150 2.53 -0.32 6.10
CA ASP A 150 1.43 0.48 6.65
C ASP A 150 0.79 -0.11 7.91
N ARG A 151 0.46 -1.39 7.88
CA ARG A 151 -0.12 -2.15 8.98
C ARG A 151 0.82 -3.26 9.40
N ARG A 152 0.64 -3.75 10.61
CA ARG A 152 1.32 -4.95 11.12
C ARG A 152 0.32 -5.97 11.63
N ALA A 153 0.68 -7.23 11.58
CA ALA A 153 -0.04 -8.30 12.24
C ALA A 153 0.61 -8.62 13.59
N ARG A 154 -0.15 -9.21 14.49
CA ARG A 154 0.32 -9.62 15.81
C ARG A 154 1.33 -10.79 15.68
N ASP A 155 2.38 -10.75 16.51
CA ASP A 155 3.36 -11.83 16.70
C ASP A 155 4.06 -12.28 15.41
N VAL A 156 4.33 -11.34 14.50
CA VAL A 156 5.08 -11.58 13.27
C VAL A 156 6.47 -10.97 13.37
N GLU A 157 7.51 -11.78 13.15
CA GLU A 157 8.92 -11.33 13.19
C GLU A 157 9.36 -10.62 11.90
N ALA A 158 8.58 -10.68 10.80
CA ALA A 158 8.91 -9.97 9.57
C ALA A 158 8.92 -8.45 9.81
N PRO A 159 9.96 -7.73 9.31
CA PRO A 159 10.10 -6.29 9.53
C PRO A 159 8.89 -5.52 9.02
N SER A 160 8.64 -4.34 9.61
CA SER A 160 7.53 -3.49 9.22
C SER A 160 7.94 -2.05 8.93
N VAL A 161 7.22 -1.41 7.97
CA VAL A 161 7.25 0.04 7.75
C VAL A 161 5.87 0.58 8.00
N ARG A 162 5.73 1.52 8.92
CA ARG A 162 4.43 2.07 9.33
C ARG A 162 4.51 3.55 9.68
N LEU A 163 3.37 4.23 9.67
CA LEU A 163 3.26 5.60 10.18
C LEU A 163 3.23 5.58 11.72
N ASP A 164 3.79 6.62 12.36
CA ASP A 164 3.53 6.92 13.77
C ASP A 164 2.09 7.44 13.92
N ASN A 165 1.15 6.51 14.07
CA ASN A 165 -0.27 6.82 14.18
C ASN A 165 -0.59 7.68 15.42
N ALA A 166 0.12 7.44 16.53
CA ALA A 166 -0.09 8.21 17.76
C ALA A 166 0.35 9.65 17.59
N ALA A 167 1.53 9.89 16.98
CA ALA A 167 1.97 11.24 16.64
C ALA A 167 1.03 11.91 15.64
N GLY A 168 0.51 11.16 14.66
CA GLY A 168 -0.45 11.67 13.70
C GLY A 168 -1.74 12.16 14.33
N VAL A 169 -2.35 11.35 15.19
CA VAL A 169 -3.56 11.75 15.95
C VAL A 169 -3.29 12.98 16.80
N ARG A 170 -2.15 13.02 17.50
CA ARG A 170 -1.76 14.18 18.30
C ARG A 170 -1.68 15.45 17.46
N LEU A 171 -1.04 15.42 16.29
CA LEU A 171 -0.95 16.57 15.39
C LEU A 171 -2.34 17.10 14.99
N LEU A 172 -3.28 16.21 14.67
CA LEU A 172 -4.64 16.61 14.29
C LEU A 172 -5.43 17.18 15.47
N VAL A 173 -5.36 16.55 16.65
CA VAL A 173 -6.03 17.05 17.87
C VAL A 173 -5.47 18.41 18.25
N ASP A 174 -4.14 18.57 18.33
CA ASP A 174 -3.48 19.83 18.70
C ASP A 174 -3.83 20.93 17.70
N HIS A 175 -3.86 20.62 16.40
CA HIS A 175 -4.28 21.56 15.38
C HIS A 175 -5.71 22.05 15.61
N LEU A 176 -6.68 21.13 15.78
CA LEU A 176 -8.08 21.50 16.00
C LEU A 176 -8.25 22.31 17.30
N ARG A 177 -7.60 21.90 18.39
CA ARG A 177 -7.62 22.64 19.67
C ARG A 177 -7.01 24.04 19.52
N SER A 178 -5.92 24.20 18.76
CA SER A 178 -5.32 25.50 18.47
C SER A 178 -6.23 26.45 17.69
N ARG A 179 -7.20 25.88 16.93
CA ARG A 179 -8.27 26.60 16.22
C ARG A 179 -9.51 26.86 17.08
N GLY A 180 -9.45 26.56 18.39
CA GLY A 180 -10.52 26.80 19.36
C GLY A 180 -11.63 25.73 19.36
N ARG A 181 -11.42 24.58 18.67
CA ARG A 181 -12.40 23.49 18.65
C ARG A 181 -12.42 22.76 20.00
N ARG A 182 -13.63 22.48 20.51
CA ARG A 182 -13.82 22.00 21.88
C ARG A 182 -14.34 20.57 21.96
N SER A 183 -15.14 20.14 20.98
CA SER A 183 -15.73 18.82 20.96
C SER A 183 -15.39 18.11 19.64
N ILE A 184 -14.50 17.13 19.71
CA ILE A 184 -13.99 16.42 18.55
C ILE A 184 -14.68 15.07 18.43
N LEU A 185 -15.25 14.79 17.26
CA LEU A 185 -15.71 13.48 16.86
C LEU A 185 -14.61 12.80 16.01
N MET A 186 -14.06 11.68 16.48
CA MET A 186 -13.23 10.82 15.65
C MET A 186 -14.12 9.81 14.92
N VAL A 187 -14.05 9.79 13.60
CA VAL A 187 -14.73 8.79 12.76
C VAL A 187 -13.68 7.79 12.30
N ASP A 188 -13.76 6.57 12.79
CA ASP A 188 -12.84 5.47 12.48
C ASP A 188 -13.61 4.26 11.94
N ALA A 189 -12.91 3.30 11.34
CA ALA A 189 -13.52 2.04 10.94
C ALA A 189 -13.39 1.00 12.06
N GLN A 190 -14.46 0.22 12.23
CA GLN A 190 -14.48 -0.94 13.14
C GLN A 190 -13.71 -2.10 12.50
N GLU A 191 -12.44 -1.86 12.17
CA GLU A 191 -11.58 -2.88 11.56
C GLU A 191 -10.57 -3.41 12.57
N ASP A 192 -10.29 -4.70 12.48
CA ASP A 192 -9.17 -5.34 13.16
C ASP A 192 -7.85 -4.98 12.44
N SER A 193 -7.58 -3.69 12.28
CA SER A 193 -6.31 -3.21 11.72
C SER A 193 -5.44 -2.55 12.77
N SER A 194 -4.14 -2.76 12.73
CA SER A 194 -3.22 -2.15 13.68
C SER A 194 -3.28 -0.62 13.65
N SER A 195 -3.47 -0.02 12.48
CA SER A 195 -3.57 1.43 12.32
C SER A 195 -4.83 2.01 12.99
N SER A 196 -6.00 1.37 12.83
CA SER A 196 -7.24 1.78 13.50
C SER A 196 -7.11 1.64 15.03
N ILE A 197 -6.62 0.50 15.50
CA ILE A 197 -6.38 0.25 16.93
C ILE A 197 -5.48 1.34 17.53
N GLU A 198 -4.36 1.64 16.87
CA GLU A 198 -3.38 2.64 17.33
C GLU A 198 -3.97 4.06 17.29
N ARG A 199 -4.71 4.43 16.24
CA ARG A 199 -5.36 5.76 16.11
C ARG A 199 -6.42 5.96 17.16
N THR A 200 -7.32 5.01 17.33
CA THR A 200 -8.39 5.09 18.35
C THR A 200 -7.82 5.11 19.77
N ALA A 201 -6.81 4.30 20.09
CA ALA A 201 -6.14 4.33 21.39
C ALA A 201 -5.48 5.69 21.68
N ALA A 202 -4.76 6.24 20.68
CA ALA A 202 -4.12 7.55 20.79
C ALA A 202 -5.14 8.68 20.98
N PHE A 203 -6.26 8.63 20.26
CA PHE A 203 -7.32 9.62 20.41
C PHE A 203 -7.96 9.56 21.81
N ARG A 204 -8.32 8.37 22.28
CA ARG A 204 -8.89 8.18 23.64
C ARG A 204 -7.95 8.68 24.74
N ALA A 205 -6.64 8.56 24.56
CA ALA A 205 -5.64 9.06 25.49
C ALA A 205 -5.53 10.61 25.53
N LEU A 206 -5.97 11.28 24.47
CA LEU A 206 -5.95 12.76 24.32
C LEU A 206 -7.34 13.38 24.51
N ALA A 207 -8.40 12.56 24.51
CA ALA A 207 -9.78 13.00 24.48
C ALA A 207 -10.16 13.79 25.74
N GLY A 208 -10.86 14.91 25.53
CA GLY A 208 -11.56 15.66 26.54
C GLY A 208 -12.95 15.05 26.85
N PRO A 209 -13.69 15.62 27.81
CA PRO A 209 -14.95 15.05 28.26
C PRO A 209 -16.06 15.03 27.18
N ASP A 210 -15.97 15.92 26.21
CA ASP A 210 -16.95 16.05 25.13
C ASP A 210 -16.52 15.37 23.83
N ASP A 211 -15.33 14.76 23.82
CA ASP A 211 -14.81 14.04 22.66
C ASP A 211 -15.36 12.62 22.58
N ARG A 212 -15.61 12.15 21.38
CA ARG A 212 -16.17 10.81 21.16
C ARG A 212 -15.64 10.14 19.92
N VAL A 213 -15.76 8.83 19.86
CA VAL A 213 -15.42 7.99 18.70
C VAL A 213 -16.71 7.45 18.11
N LEU A 214 -16.82 7.54 16.79
CA LEU A 214 -17.85 6.88 15.98
C LEU A 214 -17.17 5.83 15.10
N GLU A 215 -17.50 4.57 15.36
CA GLU A 215 -16.97 3.44 14.60
C GLU A 215 -17.89 3.11 13.42
N MET A 216 -17.32 3.09 12.21
CA MET A 216 -18.00 2.76 10.96
C MET A 216 -17.55 1.38 10.46
N PRO A 217 -18.32 0.72 9.58
CA PRO A 217 -17.96 -0.64 9.14
C PRO A 217 -16.64 -0.73 8.37
N ASN A 218 -16.26 0.31 7.62
CA ASN A 218 -15.08 0.32 6.77
C ASN A 218 -14.63 1.74 6.36
N PHE A 219 -13.48 1.85 5.67
CA PHE A 219 -12.89 3.12 5.21
C PHE A 219 -13.42 3.55 3.82
N THR A 220 -14.73 3.62 3.64
CA THR A 220 -15.34 4.00 2.36
C THR A 220 -16.01 5.38 2.39
N VAL A 221 -16.23 5.94 1.21
CA VAL A 221 -17.05 7.16 1.03
C VAL A 221 -18.45 6.97 1.60
N ALA A 222 -19.06 5.79 1.43
CA ALA A 222 -20.36 5.44 1.98
C ALA A 222 -20.39 5.52 3.50
N SER A 223 -19.37 4.97 4.18
CA SER A 223 -19.21 5.08 5.64
C SER A 223 -19.12 6.55 6.09
N GLY A 224 -18.43 7.41 5.32
CA GLY A 224 -18.38 8.84 5.61
C GLY A 224 -19.76 9.52 5.48
N ILE A 225 -20.53 9.16 4.47
CA ILE A 225 -21.92 9.66 4.30
C ILE A 225 -22.80 9.21 5.48
N ASP A 226 -22.70 7.96 5.89
CA ASP A 226 -23.49 7.44 7.02
C ASP A 226 -23.05 8.03 8.36
N ALA A 227 -21.75 8.26 8.55
CA ALA A 227 -21.24 9.01 9.70
C ALA A 227 -21.82 10.42 9.81
N ALA A 228 -21.95 11.14 8.66
CA ALA A 228 -22.58 12.45 8.64
C ALA A 228 -24.06 12.38 9.02
N LYS A 229 -24.81 11.37 8.57
CA LYS A 229 -26.22 11.17 8.96
C LYS A 229 -26.36 10.94 10.45
N LEU A 230 -25.50 10.08 11.03
CA LEU A 230 -25.49 9.80 12.47
C LEU A 230 -25.13 11.04 13.28
N LEU A 231 -24.13 11.81 12.84
CA LEU A 231 -23.76 13.08 13.46
C LEU A 231 -24.91 14.07 13.43
N LEU A 232 -25.59 14.25 12.29
CA LEU A 232 -26.71 15.18 12.15
C LEU A 232 -27.95 14.78 12.95
N ALA A 233 -28.16 13.47 13.16
CA ALA A 233 -29.23 12.96 14.01
C ALA A 233 -28.96 13.19 15.52
N SER A 234 -27.69 13.22 15.93
CA SER A 234 -27.27 13.44 17.32
C SER A 234 -25.96 14.26 17.38
N PRO A 235 -26.03 15.57 17.05
CA PRO A 235 -24.84 16.39 16.89
C PRO A 235 -24.09 16.62 18.21
N GLY A 236 -24.81 16.71 19.34
CA GLY A 236 -24.22 17.16 20.62
C GLY A 236 -23.54 18.52 20.42
N ASP A 237 -22.40 18.72 21.08
CA ASP A 237 -21.58 19.92 20.96
C ASP A 237 -20.44 19.78 19.93
N THR A 238 -20.47 18.76 19.08
CA THR A 238 -19.42 18.49 18.10
C THR A 238 -19.19 19.67 17.18
N ASP A 239 -17.97 20.19 17.15
CA ASP A 239 -17.54 21.31 16.31
C ASP A 239 -16.34 20.98 15.43
N ALA A 240 -15.74 19.78 15.62
CA ALA A 240 -14.65 19.28 14.81
C ALA A 240 -14.72 17.76 14.59
N ILE A 241 -14.18 17.29 13.47
CA ILE A 241 -14.20 15.89 13.09
C ILE A 241 -12.82 15.48 12.60
N ILE A 242 -12.32 14.37 13.12
CA ILE A 242 -11.13 13.67 12.61
C ILE A 242 -11.61 12.41 11.89
N CYS A 243 -11.45 12.34 10.59
CA CYS A 243 -11.69 11.13 9.83
C CYS A 243 -10.37 10.37 9.67
N THR A 244 -10.35 9.08 9.95
CA THR A 244 -9.11 8.29 9.89
C THR A 244 -8.73 7.84 8.48
N ALA A 245 -9.47 8.27 7.46
CA ALA A 245 -9.13 8.12 6.03
C ALA A 245 -9.71 9.26 5.20
N ASP A 246 -9.02 9.66 4.14
CA ASP A 246 -9.48 10.71 3.21
C ASP A 246 -10.79 10.32 2.50
N THR A 247 -11.01 9.04 2.20
CA THR A 247 -12.25 8.53 1.62
C THR A 247 -13.46 8.75 2.53
N VAL A 248 -13.30 8.50 3.84
CA VAL A 248 -14.34 8.76 4.85
C VAL A 248 -14.59 10.27 4.96
N ALA A 249 -13.51 11.07 5.00
CA ALA A 249 -13.62 12.53 5.07
C ALA A 249 -14.35 13.13 3.87
N LEU A 250 -14.11 12.62 2.65
CA LEU A 250 -14.81 13.04 1.44
C LEU A 250 -16.31 12.76 1.54
N GLY A 251 -16.69 11.56 1.96
CA GLY A 251 -18.10 11.17 2.14
C GLY A 251 -18.81 12.04 3.16
N LEU A 252 -18.17 12.25 4.31
CA LEU A 252 -18.68 13.07 5.40
C LEU A 252 -18.79 14.54 4.98
N LEU A 253 -17.78 15.13 4.37
CA LEU A 253 -17.80 16.49 3.83
C LEU A 253 -18.95 16.69 2.86
N THR A 254 -19.07 15.79 1.87
CA THR A 254 -20.13 15.86 0.86
C THR A 254 -21.53 15.81 1.48
N ALA A 255 -21.76 14.90 2.42
CA ALA A 255 -23.05 14.77 3.07
C ALA A 255 -23.40 15.96 3.97
N LEU A 256 -22.43 16.52 4.69
CA LEU A 256 -22.63 17.73 5.50
C LEU A 256 -22.98 18.94 4.61
N GLN A 257 -22.28 19.11 3.47
CA GLN A 257 -22.59 20.19 2.52
C GLN A 257 -23.97 20.04 1.90
N HIS A 258 -24.40 18.83 1.52
CA HIS A 258 -25.75 18.57 1.04
C HIS A 258 -26.83 18.87 2.10
N ALA A 259 -26.49 18.73 3.38
CA ALA A 259 -27.37 19.12 4.49
C ALA A 259 -27.29 20.63 4.83
N GLY A 260 -26.61 21.44 3.99
CA GLY A 260 -26.47 22.88 4.17
C GLY A 260 -25.51 23.28 5.28
N LYS A 261 -24.68 22.37 5.78
CA LYS A 261 -23.68 22.64 6.81
C LYS A 261 -22.41 23.25 6.23
N ARG A 262 -21.82 24.17 6.97
CA ARG A 262 -20.65 24.94 6.54
C ARG A 262 -19.37 24.36 7.14
N VAL A 263 -18.42 24.02 6.25
CA VAL A 263 -17.07 23.59 6.63
C VAL A 263 -16.12 24.72 6.20
N PRO A 264 -15.25 25.25 7.10
CA PRO A 264 -14.98 24.77 8.47
C PRO A 264 -15.81 25.42 9.57
N SER A 265 -16.68 26.40 9.28
CA SER A 265 -17.26 27.28 10.30
C SER A 265 -18.15 26.56 11.30
N GLU A 266 -19.02 25.62 10.89
CA GLU A 266 -19.82 24.80 11.81
C GLU A 266 -19.05 23.53 12.23
N TYR A 267 -18.43 22.85 11.26
CA TYR A 267 -17.64 21.64 11.48
C TYR A 267 -16.27 21.78 10.83
N ALA A 268 -15.20 21.80 11.63
CA ALA A 268 -13.85 21.65 11.11
C ALA A 268 -13.59 20.15 10.81
N ILE A 269 -12.99 19.84 9.65
CA ILE A 269 -12.71 18.46 9.26
C ILE A 269 -11.22 18.30 9.05
N THR A 270 -10.65 17.23 9.62
CA THR A 270 -9.30 16.77 9.31
C THR A 270 -9.32 15.29 8.94
N SER A 271 -8.28 14.83 8.23
CA SER A 271 -8.20 13.44 7.79
C SER A 271 -6.79 12.86 7.89
N PHE A 272 -6.65 11.61 7.49
CA PHE A 272 -5.40 10.89 7.29
C PHE A 272 -5.18 10.65 5.80
N ASP A 273 -4.02 10.10 5.43
CA ASP A 273 -3.59 9.55 4.14
C ASP A 273 -2.92 10.57 3.22
N GLY A 274 -3.40 11.81 3.10
CA GLY A 274 -2.83 12.84 2.23
C GLY A 274 -2.88 12.48 0.75
N THR A 275 -3.94 11.80 0.32
CA THR A 275 -4.16 11.39 -1.06
C THR A 275 -4.65 12.55 -1.94
N TYR A 276 -4.73 12.34 -3.27
CA TYR A 276 -5.31 13.32 -4.20
C TYR A 276 -6.71 13.79 -3.80
N ILE A 277 -7.45 12.99 -3.04
CA ILE A 277 -8.78 13.35 -2.52
C ILE A 277 -8.68 14.59 -1.64
N SER A 278 -7.68 14.65 -0.77
CA SER A 278 -7.50 15.78 0.14
C SER A 278 -7.21 17.10 -0.57
N ASP A 279 -6.53 17.06 -1.72
CA ASP A 279 -6.25 18.24 -2.55
C ASP A 279 -7.45 18.69 -3.35
N THR A 280 -8.24 17.73 -3.88
CA THR A 280 -9.32 18.00 -4.84
C THR A 280 -10.67 18.27 -4.18
N ALA A 281 -10.84 17.91 -2.90
CA ALA A 281 -12.04 18.23 -2.13
C ALA A 281 -12.25 19.75 -2.01
N ALA A 282 -13.50 20.19 -1.86
CA ALA A 282 -13.85 21.60 -1.72
C ALA A 282 -14.71 21.83 -0.47
N PRO A 283 -14.17 22.47 0.60
CA PRO A 283 -12.79 22.93 0.74
C PRO A 283 -11.78 21.79 0.80
N GLY A 284 -10.51 22.05 0.39
CA GLY A 284 -9.44 21.07 0.50
C GLY A 284 -9.27 20.56 1.92
N LEU A 285 -9.06 19.24 2.09
CA LEU A 285 -8.99 18.61 3.40
C LEU A 285 -7.63 18.83 4.08
N THR A 286 -7.65 19.35 5.31
CA THR A 286 -6.50 19.29 6.21
C THR A 286 -6.25 17.83 6.57
N THR A 287 -5.04 17.33 6.32
CA THR A 287 -4.71 15.91 6.43
C THR A 287 -3.27 15.70 6.88
N LEU A 288 -2.90 14.49 7.21
CA LEU A 288 -1.49 14.12 7.26
C LEU A 288 -0.97 13.93 5.83
N GLY A 289 0.25 14.43 5.57
CA GLY A 289 0.85 14.33 4.23
C GLY A 289 1.08 12.89 3.78
N SER A 290 0.99 12.66 2.48
CA SER A 290 1.19 11.33 1.89
C SER A 290 2.53 10.71 2.31
N THR A 291 2.48 9.45 2.67
CA THR A 291 3.66 8.66 3.06
C THR A 291 4.05 7.62 2.01
N ALA A 292 3.34 7.53 0.89
CA ALA A 292 3.50 6.45 -0.09
C ALA A 292 4.95 6.29 -0.58
N GLU A 293 5.61 7.38 -1.02
CA GLU A 293 7.00 7.32 -1.50
C GLU A 293 7.96 6.87 -0.38
N ARG A 294 7.80 7.41 0.82
CA ARG A 294 8.63 7.06 1.99
C ARG A 294 8.41 5.60 2.45
N MET A 295 7.17 5.10 2.34
CA MET A 295 6.85 3.68 2.58
C MET A 295 7.59 2.79 1.59
N VAL A 296 7.56 3.15 0.30
CA VAL A 296 8.26 2.41 -0.77
C VAL A 296 9.77 2.38 -0.50
N GLU A 297 10.40 3.53 -0.31
CA GLU A 297 11.84 3.61 -0.07
C GLU A 297 12.27 2.77 1.14
N ALA A 298 11.59 2.95 2.27
CA ALA A 298 11.93 2.22 3.50
C ALA A 298 11.70 0.71 3.37
N SER A 299 10.60 0.27 2.75
CA SER A 299 10.31 -1.15 2.62
C SER A 299 11.23 -1.86 1.63
N LEU A 300 11.62 -1.19 0.53
CA LEU A 300 12.61 -1.74 -0.40
C LEU A 300 14.00 -1.83 0.26
N SER A 301 14.38 -0.84 1.08
CA SER A 301 15.63 -0.90 1.86
C SER A 301 15.65 -2.09 2.83
N LEU A 302 14.53 -2.37 3.51
CA LEU A 302 14.39 -3.57 4.36
C LEU A 302 14.49 -4.87 3.55
N LEU A 303 13.97 -4.90 2.33
CA LEU A 303 14.17 -6.05 1.43
C LEU A 303 15.62 -6.20 0.98
N ASP A 304 16.40 -5.13 0.90
CA ASP A 304 17.79 -5.15 0.44
C ASP A 304 18.78 -5.48 1.57
N GLY A 305 18.33 -5.62 2.82
CA GLY A 305 19.14 -6.12 3.92
C GLY A 305 19.19 -5.26 5.18
N ASP A 306 18.51 -4.13 5.20
CA ASP A 306 18.29 -3.40 6.44
C ASP A 306 17.42 -4.23 7.38
N SER A 307 17.50 -3.97 8.68
CA SER A 307 16.82 -4.77 9.68
C SER A 307 16.03 -3.90 10.67
N GLY A 308 14.97 -4.46 11.22
CA GLY A 308 14.12 -3.83 12.22
C GLY A 308 12.91 -3.12 11.63
N ASP A 309 12.11 -2.54 12.51
CA ASP A 309 10.92 -1.78 12.12
C ASP A 309 11.27 -0.33 11.80
N VAL A 310 10.61 0.22 10.79
CA VAL A 310 10.72 1.64 10.41
C VAL A 310 9.40 2.34 10.74
N VAL A 311 9.48 3.40 11.55
CA VAL A 311 8.32 4.23 11.91
C VAL A 311 8.50 5.61 11.29
N LEU A 312 7.62 5.92 10.33
CA LEU A 312 7.64 7.20 9.60
C LEU A 312 6.93 8.28 10.43
N LYS A 313 7.56 9.45 10.50
CA LYS A 313 6.95 10.61 11.18
C LYS A 313 5.86 11.20 10.30
N PRO A 314 4.67 11.50 10.87
CA PRO A 314 3.62 12.21 10.17
C PRO A 314 3.96 13.70 10.00
N GLU A 315 3.40 14.30 8.98
CA GLU A 315 3.48 15.74 8.70
C GLU A 315 2.06 16.28 8.48
N LEU A 316 1.72 17.40 9.12
CA LEU A 316 0.41 18.02 8.97
C LEU A 316 0.39 18.95 7.75
N VAL A 317 -0.58 18.75 6.87
CA VAL A 317 -0.86 19.62 5.73
C VAL A 317 -2.18 20.34 5.97
N VAL A 318 -2.10 21.62 6.34
CA VAL A 318 -3.28 22.45 6.65
C VAL A 318 -3.91 22.97 5.36
N ARG A 319 -5.25 22.82 5.24
CA ARG A 319 -6.07 23.30 4.11
C ARG A 319 -7.36 23.93 4.63
N GLY A 320 -8.28 24.22 3.72
CA GLY A 320 -9.50 24.97 4.01
C GLY A 320 -10.55 24.28 4.88
N SER A 321 -10.47 22.96 5.08
CA SER A 321 -11.51 22.22 5.83
C SER A 321 -11.41 22.37 7.34
N SER A 322 -10.31 22.88 7.88
CA SER A 322 -10.14 23.14 9.31
C SER A 322 -9.81 24.60 9.62
N GLY A 323 -9.69 25.45 8.60
CA GLY A 323 -9.59 26.90 8.72
C GLY A 323 -8.18 27.42 8.91
#